data_ec981b844821a1881dae1c940365c344
#
_entry.id   ec981b844821a1881dae1c940365c344
#
_cell.length_a   1.000
_cell.length_b   1.000
_cell.length_c   1.000
_cell.angle_alpha   90.00
_cell.angle_beta   90.00
_cell.angle_gamma   90.00
#
_symmetry.space_group_name_H-M   'P 1'
#
loop_
_entity.id
_entity.type
_entity.pdbx_description
1 polymer ?
#
loop_
_entity_poly.entity_id
_entity_poly.type
_entity_poly.pdbx_seq_one_letter_code
_entity_poly.pdbx_strand_id
1 'polypeptide(L)'
;MLTNDEILARVRETEAIRHGHFALTSGRHSDTYIQCARVLESPDVTAALAQEAVRRLDVEVDIVASPAVGGMLFGFAVALALHKRFVFTERVDGAMQLRRSFEIPRGARVLVVEDVVTTGGSVAEVVALVEAAGAEVVGVVALIDRKTERKF
;
A
#
# COMPACT_ATOMS: atom_id res chain seq x y z
N MET A 1 13.82 9.78 12.28
CA MET A 1 13.67 8.76 11.24
C MET A 1 13.90 7.41 11.88
N LEU A 2 12.96 6.49 11.76
CA LEU A 2 13.12 5.15 12.32
C LEU A 2 14.10 4.33 11.46
N THR A 3 14.92 3.53 12.09
CA THR A 3 15.72 2.52 11.39
C THR A 3 14.83 1.36 10.92
N ASN A 4 15.33 0.56 10.00
CA ASN A 4 14.60 -0.63 9.57
C ASN A 4 14.34 -1.62 10.72
N ASP A 5 15.27 -1.73 11.67
CA ASP A 5 15.11 -2.60 12.83
C ASP A 5 14.01 -2.10 13.78
N GLU A 6 13.91 -0.79 13.98
CA GLU A 6 12.83 -0.17 14.78
C GLU A 6 11.47 -0.34 14.10
N ILE A 7 11.40 -0.24 12.77
CA ILE A 7 10.18 -0.53 12.00
C ILE A 7 9.77 -1.99 12.17
N LEU A 8 10.72 -2.91 11.99
CA LEU A 8 10.48 -4.35 12.15
C LEU A 8 10.06 -4.70 13.59
N ALA A 9 10.65 -4.05 14.60
CA ALA A 9 10.25 -4.23 15.98
C ALA A 9 8.77 -3.86 16.20
N ARG A 10 8.34 -2.70 15.70
CA ARG A 10 6.93 -2.27 15.79
C ARG A 10 5.98 -3.22 15.07
N VAL A 11 6.35 -3.71 13.89
CA VAL A 11 5.56 -4.72 13.16
C VAL A 11 5.49 -6.04 13.93
N ARG A 12 6.57 -6.47 14.60
CA ARG A 12 6.59 -7.68 15.43
C ARG A 12 5.71 -7.55 16.68
N GLU A 13 5.67 -6.37 17.30
CA GLU A 13 4.82 -6.08 18.47
C GLU A 13 3.32 -6.29 18.17
N THR A 14 2.90 -6.15 16.92
CA THR A 14 1.53 -6.41 16.49
C THR A 14 1.22 -7.89 16.24
N GLU A 15 2.18 -8.78 16.42
CA GLU A 15 2.07 -10.20 16.06
C GLU A 15 1.71 -10.45 14.58
N ALA A 16 1.98 -9.48 13.72
CA ALA A 16 1.71 -9.57 12.29
C ALA A 16 2.58 -10.60 11.58
N ILE A 17 3.79 -10.84 12.09
CA ILE A 17 4.74 -11.82 11.55
C ILE A 17 4.63 -13.11 12.35
N ARG A 18 4.27 -14.19 11.67
CA ARG A 18 4.15 -15.52 12.26
C ARG A 18 5.16 -16.46 11.62
N HIS A 19 5.85 -17.23 12.44
CA HIS A 19 6.76 -18.29 12.00
C HIS A 19 6.08 -19.64 12.17
N GLY A 20 6.25 -20.53 11.18
CA GLY A 20 5.65 -21.86 11.17
C GLY A 20 5.65 -22.46 9.76
N HIS A 21 4.76 -23.41 9.51
CA HIS A 21 4.59 -23.99 8.18
C HIS A 21 3.24 -23.53 7.63
N PHE A 22 3.26 -22.67 6.62
CA PHE A 22 2.07 -22.08 6.01
C PHE A 22 1.94 -22.49 4.54
N ALA A 23 0.77 -22.99 4.16
CA ALA A 23 0.39 -23.15 2.76
C ALA A 23 -0.23 -21.84 2.25
N LEU A 24 0.37 -21.26 1.23
CA LEU A 24 -0.09 -20.03 0.61
C LEU A 24 -1.17 -20.32 -0.43
N THR A 25 -1.99 -19.31 -0.76
CA THR A 25 -3.03 -19.41 -1.80
C THR A 25 -2.47 -19.77 -3.17
N SER A 26 -1.19 -19.50 -3.42
CA SER A 26 -0.45 -19.92 -4.61
C SER A 26 -0.10 -21.43 -4.64
N GLY A 27 -0.41 -22.19 -3.58
CA GLY A 27 0.00 -23.59 -3.40
C GLY A 27 1.47 -23.75 -2.95
N ARG A 28 2.23 -22.66 -2.81
CA ARG A 28 3.59 -22.67 -2.27
C ARG A 28 3.57 -22.71 -0.75
N HIS A 29 4.63 -23.22 -0.13
CA HIS A 29 4.82 -23.24 1.31
C HIS A 29 5.79 -22.15 1.73
N SER A 30 5.56 -21.57 2.92
CA SER A 30 6.42 -20.57 3.54
C SER A 30 6.60 -20.89 5.01
N ASP A 31 7.76 -20.61 5.56
CA ASP A 31 8.05 -20.64 6.99
C ASP A 31 7.61 -19.37 7.72
N THR A 32 7.21 -18.37 6.95
CA THR A 32 6.79 -17.06 7.46
C THR A 32 5.48 -16.63 6.80
N TYR A 33 4.53 -16.23 7.62
CA TYR A 33 3.26 -15.63 7.19
C TYR A 33 3.14 -14.22 7.76
N ILE A 34 2.73 -13.28 6.92
CA ILE A 34 2.54 -11.88 7.30
C ILE A 34 1.08 -11.51 7.13
N GLN A 35 0.46 -11.07 8.22
CA GLN A 35 -0.91 -10.60 8.27
C GLN A 35 -0.94 -9.09 8.53
N CYS A 36 -0.96 -8.29 7.47
CA CYS A 36 -0.93 -6.83 7.56
C CYS A 36 -2.10 -6.26 8.36
N ALA A 37 -3.26 -6.91 8.35
CA ALA A 37 -4.40 -6.47 9.14
C ALA A 37 -4.07 -6.33 10.64
N ARG A 38 -3.13 -7.13 11.16
CA ARG A 38 -2.65 -7.03 12.55
C ARG A 38 -1.88 -5.73 12.81
N VAL A 39 -1.14 -5.24 11.83
CA VAL A 39 -0.49 -3.92 11.92
C VAL A 39 -1.55 -2.82 11.86
N LEU A 40 -2.47 -2.95 10.92
CA LEU A 40 -3.48 -1.93 10.61
C LEU A 40 -4.58 -1.83 11.67
N GLU A 41 -4.79 -2.86 12.51
CA GLU A 41 -5.71 -2.78 13.65
C GLU A 41 -5.17 -1.88 14.79
N SER A 42 -3.88 -1.52 14.75
CA SER A 42 -3.22 -0.62 15.71
C SER A 42 -3.03 0.76 15.09
N PRO A 43 -3.95 1.75 15.31
CA PRO A 43 -3.90 3.05 14.64
C PRO A 43 -2.59 3.81 14.88
N ASP A 44 -2.06 3.76 16.11
CA ASP A 44 -0.82 4.46 16.45
C ASP A 44 0.39 3.89 15.71
N VAL A 45 0.47 2.56 15.59
CA VAL A 45 1.53 1.88 14.83
C VAL A 45 1.39 2.22 13.34
N THR A 46 0.17 2.13 12.81
CA THR A 46 -0.12 2.48 11.41
C THR A 46 0.27 3.92 11.10
N ALA A 47 -0.10 4.87 11.95
CA ALA A 47 0.25 6.28 11.79
C ALA A 47 1.76 6.51 11.85
N ALA A 48 2.46 5.88 12.79
CA ALA A 48 3.92 6.00 12.90
C ALA A 48 4.64 5.45 11.66
N LEU A 49 4.18 4.32 11.11
CA LEU A 49 4.72 3.73 9.89
C LEU A 49 4.41 4.58 8.65
N ALA A 50 3.22 5.16 8.57
CA ALA A 50 2.85 6.08 7.50
C ALA A 50 3.70 7.36 7.52
N GLN A 51 3.92 7.94 8.68
CA GLN A 51 4.81 9.10 8.85
C GLN A 51 6.25 8.77 8.43
N GLU A 52 6.74 7.57 8.77
CA GLU A 52 8.07 7.15 8.37
C GLU A 52 8.17 6.91 6.86
N ALA A 53 7.14 6.32 6.25
CA ALA A 53 7.06 6.19 4.80
C ALA A 53 7.13 7.56 4.10
N VAL A 54 6.38 8.54 4.59
CA VAL A 54 6.38 9.91 4.06
C VAL A 54 7.75 10.57 4.18
N ARG A 55 8.46 10.40 5.30
CA ARG A 55 9.82 10.96 5.48
C ARG A 55 10.85 10.41 4.50
N ARG A 56 10.59 9.24 3.92
CA ARG A 56 11.46 8.59 2.93
C ARG A 56 11.13 8.96 1.49
N LEU A 57 10.02 9.67 1.28
CA LEU A 57 9.65 10.14 -0.06
C LEU A 57 10.47 11.37 -0.43
N ASP A 58 10.98 11.37 -1.65
CA ASP A 58 11.66 12.51 -2.29
C ASP A 58 10.88 12.91 -3.56
N VAL A 59 9.56 12.97 -3.45
CA VAL A 59 8.65 13.31 -4.54
C VAL A 59 7.51 14.18 -4.03
N GLU A 60 7.03 15.06 -4.87
CA GLU A 60 5.83 15.82 -4.59
C GLU A 60 4.57 15.02 -4.96
N VAL A 61 3.60 15.00 -4.07
CA VAL A 61 2.35 14.24 -4.19
C VAL A 61 1.16 15.17 -4.12
N ASP A 62 0.18 14.98 -5.00
CA ASP A 62 -1.10 15.68 -4.97
C ASP A 62 -2.23 14.80 -4.43
N ILE A 63 -2.20 13.51 -4.77
CA ILE A 63 -3.23 12.52 -4.41
C ILE A 63 -2.54 11.21 -4.02
N VAL A 64 -3.10 10.54 -3.01
CA VAL A 64 -2.76 9.16 -2.67
C VAL A 64 -3.88 8.25 -3.18
N ALA A 65 -3.52 7.17 -3.87
CA ALA A 65 -4.45 6.18 -4.39
C ALA A 65 -4.10 4.79 -3.88
N SER A 66 -5.11 4.01 -3.49
CA SER A 66 -4.91 2.64 -3.01
C SER A 66 -5.94 1.67 -3.56
N PRO A 67 -5.62 0.39 -3.76
CA PRO A 67 -6.62 -0.62 -4.04
C PRO A 67 -7.38 -1.00 -2.76
N ALA A 68 -8.69 -1.13 -2.86
CA ALA A 68 -9.51 -1.70 -1.79
C ALA A 68 -9.33 -3.23 -1.77
N VAL A 69 -9.40 -3.85 -0.59
CA VAL A 69 -9.65 -3.31 0.75
C VAL A 69 -8.33 -3.13 1.51
N GLY A 70 -7.32 -3.98 1.27
CA GLY A 70 -6.09 -4.07 2.05
C GLY A 70 -5.33 -2.74 2.11
N GLY A 71 -5.07 -2.12 0.97
CA GLY A 71 -4.30 -0.87 0.88
C GLY A 71 -5.00 0.36 1.45
N MET A 72 -6.33 0.32 1.68
CA MET A 72 -7.09 1.52 2.05
C MET A 72 -6.65 2.14 3.36
N LEU A 73 -6.48 1.35 4.42
CA LEU A 73 -6.16 1.88 5.74
C LEU A 73 -4.77 2.50 5.77
N PHE A 74 -3.80 1.82 5.20
CA PHE A 74 -2.44 2.35 5.12
C PHE A 74 -2.35 3.55 4.17
N GLY A 75 -3.02 3.49 3.01
CA GLY A 75 -3.11 4.60 2.07
C GLY A 75 -3.75 5.84 2.68
N PHE A 76 -4.83 5.68 3.44
CA PHE A 76 -5.44 6.80 4.17
C PHE A 76 -4.49 7.40 5.21
N ALA A 77 -3.76 6.56 5.97
CA ALA A 77 -2.78 7.04 6.94
C ALA A 77 -1.62 7.81 6.29
N VAL A 78 -1.15 7.34 5.12
CA VAL A 78 -0.13 8.05 4.32
C VAL A 78 -0.66 9.38 3.79
N ALA A 79 -1.89 9.40 3.27
CA ALA A 79 -2.53 10.63 2.79
C ALA A 79 -2.70 11.65 3.92
N LEU A 80 -3.11 11.19 5.12
CA LEU A 80 -3.20 12.01 6.31
C LEU A 80 -1.84 12.61 6.70
N ALA A 81 -0.78 11.80 6.70
CA ALA A 81 0.58 12.25 7.01
C ALA A 81 1.13 13.26 5.98
N LEU A 82 0.71 13.15 4.71
CA LEU A 82 1.04 14.08 3.64
C LEU A 82 0.15 15.33 3.61
N HIS A 83 -0.97 15.35 4.33
CA HIS A 83 -2.05 16.34 4.19
C HIS A 83 -2.59 16.44 2.76
N LYS A 84 -2.79 15.30 2.09
CA LYS A 84 -3.24 15.19 0.69
C LYS A 84 -4.56 14.44 0.58
N ARG A 85 -5.21 14.58 -0.59
CA ARG A 85 -6.42 13.85 -0.91
C ARG A 85 -6.14 12.36 -0.98
N PHE A 86 -7.12 11.56 -0.56
CA PHE A 86 -7.11 10.11 -0.68
C PHE A 86 -8.24 9.63 -1.58
N VAL A 87 -7.94 8.72 -2.48
CA VAL A 87 -8.89 7.97 -3.29
C VAL A 87 -8.57 6.48 -3.22
N PHE A 88 -9.57 5.63 -3.45
CA PHE A 88 -9.33 4.21 -3.56
C PHE A 88 -10.07 3.61 -4.75
N THR A 89 -9.54 2.53 -5.26
CA THR A 89 -10.12 1.75 -6.34
C THR A 89 -10.77 0.49 -5.78
N GLU A 90 -11.81 0.00 -6.45
CA GLU A 90 -12.54 -1.19 -6.06
C GLU A 90 -12.58 -2.17 -7.22
N ARG A 91 -12.53 -3.47 -6.92
CA ARG A 91 -12.69 -4.50 -7.93
C ARG A 91 -14.17 -4.76 -8.16
N VAL A 92 -14.60 -4.55 -9.40
CA VAL A 92 -15.99 -4.79 -9.85
C VAL A 92 -15.93 -5.68 -11.09
N ASP A 93 -16.63 -6.81 -11.05
CA ASP A 93 -16.66 -7.79 -12.13
C ASP A 93 -15.25 -8.18 -12.65
N GLY A 94 -14.31 -8.33 -11.72
CA GLY A 94 -12.93 -8.73 -12.00
C GLY A 94 -12.00 -7.59 -12.43
N ALA A 95 -12.50 -6.39 -12.69
CA ALA A 95 -11.71 -5.23 -13.09
C ALA A 95 -11.58 -4.19 -11.98
N MET A 96 -10.39 -3.60 -11.84
CA MET A 96 -10.17 -2.49 -10.91
C MET A 96 -10.81 -1.22 -11.46
N GLN A 97 -11.57 -0.49 -10.64
CA GLN A 97 -12.30 0.71 -11.03
C GLN A 97 -12.18 1.82 -10.00
N LEU A 98 -12.09 3.06 -10.47
CA LEU A 98 -12.26 4.25 -9.64
C LEU A 98 -13.76 4.58 -9.58
N ARG A 99 -14.35 4.53 -8.38
CA ARG A 99 -15.80 4.70 -8.17
C ARG A 99 -16.08 5.82 -7.17
N ARG A 100 -17.32 5.90 -6.69
CA ARG A 100 -17.77 6.78 -5.59
C ARG A 100 -17.55 8.27 -5.91
N SER A 101 -17.69 8.63 -7.18
CA SER A 101 -17.42 10.01 -7.66
C SER A 101 -16.01 10.52 -7.34
N PHE A 102 -15.06 9.60 -7.15
CA PHE A 102 -13.67 9.97 -7.09
C PHE A 102 -13.17 10.40 -8.46
N GLU A 103 -12.44 11.50 -8.48
CA GLU A 103 -11.80 12.04 -9.67
C GLU A 103 -10.31 12.24 -9.44
N ILE A 104 -9.52 11.83 -10.41
CA ILE A 104 -8.09 12.11 -10.49
C ILE A 104 -7.89 13.12 -11.61
N PRO A 105 -7.56 14.40 -11.30
CA PRO A 105 -7.35 15.41 -12.30
C PRO A 105 -6.19 15.05 -13.23
N ARG A 106 -6.33 15.44 -14.50
CA ARG A 106 -5.24 15.30 -15.47
C ARG A 106 -4.01 16.07 -14.99
N GLY A 107 -2.85 15.43 -15.09
CA GLY A 107 -1.58 15.99 -14.64
C GLY A 107 -1.34 15.95 -13.12
N ALA A 108 -2.28 15.38 -12.34
CA ALA A 108 -2.05 15.20 -10.90
C ALA A 108 -0.90 14.19 -10.65
N ARG A 109 -0.10 14.46 -9.63
CA ARG A 109 0.96 13.56 -9.16
C ARG A 109 0.40 12.60 -8.13
N VAL A 110 0.31 11.34 -8.47
CA VAL A 110 -0.34 10.30 -7.66
C VAL A 110 0.68 9.37 -7.05
N LEU A 111 0.61 9.22 -5.73
CA LEU A 111 1.32 8.17 -4.99
C LEU A 111 0.41 6.97 -4.84
N VAL A 112 0.83 5.81 -5.33
CA VAL A 112 0.10 4.55 -5.12
C VAL A 112 0.58 3.89 -3.84
N VAL A 113 -0.36 3.52 -2.97
CA VAL A 113 -0.03 2.91 -1.67
C VAL A 113 -0.78 1.58 -1.51
N GLU A 114 -0.04 0.54 -1.11
CA GLU A 114 -0.56 -0.80 -0.86
C GLU A 114 -0.13 -1.28 0.54
N ASP A 115 -0.83 -2.24 1.11
CA ASP A 115 -0.40 -2.87 2.37
C ASP A 115 0.67 -3.94 2.11
N VAL A 116 0.42 -4.86 1.20
CA VAL A 116 1.37 -5.93 0.82
C VAL A 116 1.53 -6.01 -0.69
N VAL A 117 2.74 -5.82 -1.16
CA VAL A 117 3.09 -6.13 -2.55
C VAL A 117 3.69 -7.53 -2.63
N THR A 118 3.06 -8.41 -3.42
CA THR A 118 3.59 -9.73 -3.78
C THR A 118 4.07 -9.71 -5.23
N THR A 119 3.18 -9.96 -6.18
CA THR A 119 3.48 -9.88 -7.63
C THR A 119 3.35 -8.46 -8.18
N GLY A 120 2.67 -7.57 -7.48
CA GLY A 120 2.40 -6.20 -7.90
C GLY A 120 1.19 -6.04 -8.84
N GLY A 121 0.37 -7.09 -9.00
CA GLY A 121 -0.78 -7.06 -9.92
C GLY A 121 -1.80 -5.97 -9.57
N SER A 122 -2.23 -5.86 -8.31
CA SER A 122 -3.17 -4.82 -7.88
C SER A 122 -2.58 -3.42 -8.04
N VAL A 123 -1.30 -3.24 -7.73
CA VAL A 123 -0.59 -1.97 -7.93
C VAL A 123 -0.56 -1.61 -9.41
N ALA A 124 -0.22 -2.54 -10.30
CA ALA A 124 -0.18 -2.30 -11.73
C ALA A 124 -1.55 -1.89 -12.31
N GLU A 125 -2.64 -2.48 -11.81
CA GLU A 125 -4.00 -2.08 -12.19
C GLU A 125 -4.33 -0.65 -11.74
N VAL A 126 -3.94 -0.25 -10.53
CA VAL A 126 -4.14 1.13 -10.04
C VAL A 126 -3.30 2.11 -10.86
N VAL A 127 -2.03 1.77 -11.15
CA VAL A 127 -1.15 2.57 -12.02
C VAL A 127 -1.81 2.81 -13.37
N ALA A 128 -2.32 1.76 -14.02
CA ALA A 128 -3.00 1.87 -15.32
C ALA A 128 -4.24 2.78 -15.26
N LEU A 129 -5.02 2.75 -14.18
CA LEU A 129 -6.16 3.65 -13.97
C LEU A 129 -5.74 5.12 -13.83
N VAL A 130 -4.66 5.37 -13.08
CA VAL A 130 -4.10 6.72 -12.89
C VAL A 130 -3.62 7.29 -14.21
N GLU A 131 -2.86 6.50 -14.98
CA GLU A 131 -2.35 6.89 -16.29
C GLU A 131 -3.47 7.11 -17.31
N ALA A 132 -4.51 6.25 -17.31
CA ALA A 132 -5.69 6.41 -18.14
C ALA A 132 -6.46 7.71 -17.84
N ALA A 133 -6.42 8.20 -16.61
CA ALA A 133 -6.97 9.51 -16.23
C ALA A 133 -6.08 10.68 -16.73
N GLY A 134 -4.91 10.41 -17.28
CA GLY A 134 -3.93 11.41 -17.72
C GLY A 134 -3.15 12.03 -16.55
N ALA A 135 -3.08 11.36 -15.43
CA ALA A 135 -2.27 11.71 -14.27
C ALA A 135 -0.93 10.96 -14.29
N GLU A 136 -0.01 11.36 -13.42
CA GLU A 136 1.33 10.80 -13.31
C GLU A 136 1.45 9.99 -12.01
N VAL A 137 1.94 8.75 -12.09
CA VAL A 137 2.35 7.99 -10.90
C VAL A 137 3.77 8.37 -10.53
N VAL A 138 3.92 9.07 -9.39
CA VAL A 138 5.22 9.56 -8.91
C VAL A 138 5.94 8.58 -7.99
N GLY A 139 5.27 7.52 -7.56
CA GLY A 139 5.88 6.48 -6.74
C GLY A 139 4.87 5.44 -6.26
N VAL A 140 5.43 4.37 -5.72
CA VAL A 140 4.68 3.30 -5.07
C VAL A 140 5.25 3.08 -3.68
N VAL A 141 4.38 3.03 -2.67
CA VAL A 141 4.74 2.71 -1.29
C VAL A 141 3.98 1.45 -0.87
N ALA A 142 4.69 0.51 -0.29
CA ALA A 142 4.08 -0.66 0.35
C ALA A 142 4.51 -0.72 1.82
N LEU A 143 3.57 -1.09 2.69
CA LEU A 143 3.90 -1.37 4.09
C LEU A 143 4.82 -2.58 4.16
N ILE A 144 4.53 -3.63 3.38
CA ILE A 144 5.33 -4.83 3.27
C ILE A 144 5.55 -5.19 1.80
N ASP A 145 6.81 -5.40 1.47
CA ASP A 145 7.24 -5.90 0.18
C ASP A 145 7.78 -7.32 0.33
N ARG A 146 7.09 -8.30 -0.24
CA ARG A 146 7.44 -9.72 -0.16
C ARG A 146 8.47 -10.15 -1.20
N LYS A 147 9.21 -9.23 -1.81
CA LYS A 147 10.31 -9.46 -2.77
C LYS A 147 10.16 -10.75 -3.58
N THR A 148 9.20 -10.77 -4.46
CA THR A 148 9.14 -11.70 -5.58
C THR A 148 9.69 -11.02 -6.82
N GLU A 149 10.17 -11.76 -7.82
CA GLU A 149 10.57 -11.16 -9.10
C GLU A 149 9.44 -10.29 -9.63
N ARG A 150 9.70 -8.99 -9.76
CA ARG A 150 8.70 -8.01 -10.16
C ARG A 150 8.66 -7.87 -11.67
N LYS A 151 7.43 -7.79 -12.20
CA LYS A 151 7.16 -7.37 -13.56
C LYS A 151 6.41 -6.03 -13.52
N PHE A 152 7.11 -4.96 -13.24
CA PHE A 152 6.69 -3.59 -13.54
C PHE A 152 7.87 -2.69 -13.77
#